data_d15c777071fffed36615dfef219a7785
#
_entry.id   d15c777071fffed36615dfef219a7785
#
_cell.length_a   1.000
_cell.length_b   1.000
_cell.length_c   1.000
_cell.angle_alpha   90.00
_cell.angle_beta   90.00
_cell.angle_gamma   90.00
#
_symmetry.space_group_name_H-M   'P 1'
#
loop_
_entity.id
_entity.type
_entity.pdbx_description
1 polymer ?
#
loop_
_entity_poly.entity_id
_entity_poly.type
_entity_poly.pdbx_seq_one_letter_code
_entity_poly.pdbx_strand_id
1 'polypeptide(L)'
;VTVSENPMFLRQRLRERLKRARETAGLTQQQVADRFSWSPSKVIRIENGKIGVSVTDAMAMAEAYDLSSEERQELVELARAARRPPWFAPYKGVMTPALEAYIAYEESATIVRAFERNVMPGLFQTEEYARSLLQRIEEDRPAAAEQRVELRIRRQQILSVEETQFFFILDESVLRRTIGSSEIMRQQCETLLRVSELPNVTVYYVPFTAGAYPFFRTPYQVFTFEEGDPVAYLETTAGESLLYEHASGGDRRDPADYLDAFLQVERSGAALPISEDLLFENFTD
;
A
#
# COMPACT_ATOMS: atom_id res chain seq x y z
N VAL A 1 -2.53 18.77 6.45
CA VAL A 1 -2.35 18.35 5.07
C VAL A 1 -3.27 17.16 4.88
N THR A 2 -4.34 17.35 4.13
CA THR A 2 -5.29 16.28 3.77
C THR A 2 -4.52 15.10 3.20
N VAL A 3 -4.90 13.88 3.58
CA VAL A 3 -4.41 12.62 2.99
C VAL A 3 -4.27 12.84 1.49
N SER A 4 -3.06 12.78 0.98
CA SER A 4 -2.80 13.02 -0.44
C SER A 4 -3.41 11.85 -1.21
N GLU A 5 -4.61 12.08 -1.75
CA GLU A 5 -5.30 11.06 -2.51
C GLU A 5 -4.48 10.73 -3.77
N ASN A 6 -3.86 9.57 -3.77
CA ASN A 6 -3.04 9.12 -4.90
C ASN A 6 -3.91 8.99 -6.16
N PRO A 7 -3.49 9.55 -7.32
CA PRO A 7 -4.27 9.50 -8.56
C PRO A 7 -4.66 8.09 -9.02
N MET A 8 -3.89 7.06 -8.68
CA MET A 8 -4.23 5.67 -9.01
C MET A 8 -5.41 5.17 -8.16
N PHE A 9 -5.41 5.47 -6.86
CA PHE A 9 -6.53 5.18 -5.98
C PHE A 9 -7.79 5.95 -6.38
N LEU A 10 -7.64 7.25 -6.70
CA LEU A 10 -8.74 8.07 -7.20
C LEU A 10 -9.36 7.51 -8.49
N ARG A 11 -8.56 6.93 -9.39
CA ARG A 11 -9.07 6.24 -10.59
C ARG A 11 -9.92 5.03 -10.23
N GLN A 12 -9.50 4.25 -9.25
CA GLN A 12 -10.26 3.10 -8.77
C GLN A 12 -11.58 3.57 -8.14
N ARG A 13 -11.52 4.51 -7.19
CA ARG A 13 -12.69 5.09 -6.52
C ARG A 13 -13.69 5.71 -7.52
N LEU A 14 -13.20 6.47 -8.49
CA LEU A 14 -14.04 7.03 -9.58
C LEU A 14 -14.79 5.92 -10.34
N ARG A 15 -14.07 4.87 -10.70
CA ARG A 15 -14.63 3.73 -11.45
C ARG A 15 -15.70 2.99 -10.64
N GLU A 16 -15.44 2.73 -9.36
CA GLU A 16 -16.39 2.06 -8.47
C GLU A 16 -17.64 2.90 -8.24
N ARG A 17 -17.49 4.22 -8.02
CA ARG A 17 -18.62 5.14 -7.89
C ARG A 17 -19.46 5.18 -9.16
N LEU A 18 -18.84 5.28 -10.33
CA LEU A 18 -19.56 5.28 -11.62
C LEU A 18 -20.30 3.96 -11.87
N LYS A 19 -19.68 2.81 -11.57
CA LYS A 19 -20.30 1.50 -11.70
C LYS A 19 -21.50 1.37 -10.75
N ARG A 20 -21.34 1.73 -9.48
CA ARG A 20 -22.41 1.72 -8.47
C ARG A 20 -23.58 2.64 -8.88
N ALA A 21 -23.28 3.85 -9.34
CA ALA A 21 -24.31 4.79 -9.82
C ALA A 21 -25.09 4.22 -11.01
N ARG A 22 -24.41 3.58 -11.98
CA ARG A 22 -25.07 2.90 -13.10
C ARG A 22 -26.01 1.79 -12.63
N GLU A 23 -25.56 0.96 -11.70
CA GLU A 23 -26.33 -0.17 -11.15
C GLU A 23 -27.54 0.33 -10.36
N THR A 24 -27.39 1.39 -9.58
CA THR A 24 -28.49 2.06 -8.87
C THR A 24 -29.51 2.65 -9.82
N ALA A 25 -29.07 3.22 -10.95
CA ALA A 25 -29.95 3.71 -12.01
C ALA A 25 -30.61 2.58 -12.82
N GLY A 26 -30.33 1.30 -12.54
CA GLY A 26 -30.88 0.14 -13.23
C GLY A 26 -30.43 0.00 -14.69
N LEU A 27 -29.31 0.64 -15.07
CA LEU A 27 -28.82 0.65 -16.43
C LEU A 27 -27.80 -0.47 -16.68
N THR A 28 -27.98 -1.14 -17.84
CA THR A 28 -26.92 -2.05 -18.35
C THR A 28 -25.82 -1.27 -19.04
N GLN A 29 -24.62 -1.86 -19.12
CA GLN A 29 -23.49 -1.27 -19.86
C GLN A 29 -23.85 -0.99 -21.33
N GLN A 30 -24.68 -1.84 -21.95
CA GLN A 30 -25.18 -1.65 -23.31
C GLN A 30 -26.04 -0.39 -23.43
N GLN A 31 -27.00 -0.20 -22.52
CA GLN A 31 -27.89 0.98 -22.53
C GLN A 31 -27.09 2.27 -22.35
N VAL A 32 -26.05 2.28 -21.50
CA VAL A 32 -25.15 3.42 -21.35
C VAL A 32 -24.40 3.69 -22.66
N ALA A 33 -23.84 2.66 -23.28
CA ALA A 33 -23.14 2.78 -24.56
C ALA A 33 -24.04 3.36 -25.66
N ASP A 34 -25.29 2.84 -25.78
CA ASP A 34 -26.25 3.29 -26.77
C ASP A 34 -26.64 4.77 -26.57
N ARG A 35 -26.82 5.20 -25.30
CA ARG A 35 -27.17 6.58 -24.94
C ARG A 35 -26.12 7.61 -25.40
N PHE A 36 -24.86 7.24 -25.43
CA PHE A 36 -23.73 8.12 -25.81
C PHE A 36 -23.15 7.81 -27.19
N SER A 37 -23.76 6.91 -27.96
CA SER A 37 -23.18 6.40 -29.22
C SER A 37 -21.74 5.87 -29.02
N TRP A 38 -21.49 5.26 -27.88
CA TRP A 38 -20.20 4.57 -27.57
C TRP A 38 -20.29 3.10 -27.97
N SER A 39 -19.11 2.49 -28.14
CA SER A 39 -19.08 1.03 -28.20
C SER A 39 -19.28 0.44 -26.79
N PRO A 40 -20.02 -0.67 -26.65
CA PRO A 40 -20.15 -1.38 -25.37
C PRO A 40 -18.80 -1.68 -24.71
N SER A 41 -17.80 -2.00 -25.53
CA SER A 41 -16.42 -2.22 -25.08
C SER A 41 -15.81 -1.01 -24.38
N LYS A 42 -16.24 0.24 -24.70
CA LYS A 42 -15.73 1.44 -24.01
C LYS A 42 -16.20 1.44 -22.56
N VAL A 43 -17.49 1.21 -22.31
CA VAL A 43 -18.06 1.19 -20.95
C VAL A 43 -17.43 0.06 -20.12
N ILE A 44 -17.34 -1.14 -20.68
CA ILE A 44 -16.69 -2.30 -20.06
C ILE A 44 -15.24 -2.00 -19.69
N ARG A 45 -14.49 -1.37 -20.59
CA ARG A 45 -13.06 -1.02 -20.35
C ARG A 45 -12.90 0.06 -19.30
N ILE A 46 -13.84 1.02 -19.21
CA ILE A 46 -13.89 2.02 -18.14
C ILE A 46 -14.12 1.31 -16.80
N GLU A 47 -15.17 0.52 -16.67
CA GLU A 47 -15.54 -0.14 -15.41
C GLU A 47 -14.51 -1.19 -14.97
N ASN A 48 -13.79 -1.81 -15.90
CA ASN A 48 -12.68 -2.73 -15.61
C ASN A 48 -11.32 -2.02 -15.45
N GLY A 49 -11.27 -0.68 -15.50
CA GLY A 49 -10.06 0.11 -15.31
C GLY A 49 -9.00 -0.03 -16.41
N LYS A 50 -9.35 -0.59 -17.55
CA LYS A 50 -8.44 -0.74 -18.71
C LYS A 50 -8.21 0.58 -19.45
N ILE A 51 -9.08 1.56 -19.24
CA ILE A 51 -8.95 2.94 -19.72
C ILE A 51 -9.38 3.92 -18.63
N GLY A 52 -8.73 5.08 -18.59
CA GLY A 52 -9.09 6.16 -17.67
C GLY A 52 -10.40 6.83 -18.08
N VAL A 53 -11.08 7.43 -17.11
CA VAL A 53 -12.28 8.23 -17.33
C VAL A 53 -11.89 9.68 -17.57
N SER A 54 -12.31 10.26 -18.70
CA SER A 54 -12.14 11.70 -18.91
C SER A 54 -13.15 12.48 -18.07
N VAL A 55 -12.86 13.76 -17.81
CA VAL A 55 -13.82 14.65 -17.12
C VAL A 55 -15.14 14.73 -17.91
N THR A 56 -15.05 14.80 -19.24
CA THR A 56 -16.24 14.83 -20.12
C THR A 56 -17.04 13.53 -20.05
N ASP A 57 -16.34 12.36 -20.03
CA ASP A 57 -17.02 11.06 -19.89
C ASP A 57 -17.68 10.96 -18.49
N ALA A 58 -17.01 11.41 -17.43
CA ALA A 58 -17.56 11.41 -16.07
C ALA A 58 -18.81 12.28 -15.96
N MET A 59 -18.80 13.48 -16.56
CA MET A 59 -19.98 14.36 -16.62
C MET A 59 -21.15 13.71 -17.36
N ALA A 60 -20.88 13.15 -18.53
CA ALA A 60 -21.89 12.49 -19.35
C ALA A 60 -22.51 11.28 -18.61
N MET A 61 -21.66 10.44 -17.99
CA MET A 61 -22.13 9.28 -17.22
C MET A 61 -22.93 9.71 -15.99
N ALA A 62 -22.50 10.74 -15.26
CA ALA A 62 -23.22 11.27 -14.09
C ALA A 62 -24.62 11.82 -14.47
N GLU A 63 -24.75 12.46 -15.64
CA GLU A 63 -26.04 12.91 -16.18
C GLU A 63 -26.91 11.71 -16.58
N ALA A 64 -26.33 10.71 -17.23
CA ALA A 64 -27.08 9.51 -17.66
C ALA A 64 -27.63 8.70 -16.49
N TYR A 65 -26.94 8.73 -15.35
CA TYR A 65 -27.31 8.02 -14.13
C TYR A 65 -28.25 8.83 -13.22
N ASP A 66 -28.67 10.02 -13.67
CA ASP A 66 -29.56 10.92 -12.94
C ASP A 66 -29.06 11.33 -11.54
N LEU A 67 -27.75 11.52 -11.42
CA LEU A 67 -27.15 11.96 -10.17
C LEU A 67 -27.51 13.41 -9.86
N SER A 68 -27.57 13.75 -8.58
CA SER A 68 -27.77 15.12 -8.11
C SER A 68 -26.64 16.06 -8.57
N SER A 69 -26.88 17.36 -8.53
CA SER A 69 -25.86 18.36 -8.90
C SER A 69 -24.61 18.24 -8.05
N GLU A 70 -24.76 17.92 -6.78
CA GLU A 70 -23.67 17.75 -5.82
C GLU A 70 -22.82 16.51 -6.15
N GLU A 71 -23.47 15.36 -6.36
CA GLU A 71 -22.80 14.11 -6.77
C GLU A 71 -22.09 14.23 -8.11
N ARG A 72 -22.67 14.97 -9.07
CA ARG A 72 -22.02 15.26 -10.36
C ARG A 72 -20.75 16.08 -10.17
N GLN A 73 -20.80 17.11 -9.33
CA GLN A 73 -19.64 17.94 -9.04
C GLN A 73 -18.52 17.14 -8.38
N GLU A 74 -18.84 16.30 -7.39
CA GLU A 74 -17.87 15.41 -6.75
C GLU A 74 -17.22 14.45 -7.75
N LEU A 75 -18.00 13.82 -8.65
CA LEU A 75 -17.42 12.94 -9.68
C LEU A 75 -16.50 13.67 -10.65
N VAL A 76 -16.83 14.91 -11.00
CA VAL A 76 -16.00 15.75 -11.88
C VAL A 76 -14.68 16.11 -11.19
N GLU A 77 -14.71 16.52 -9.92
CA GLU A 77 -13.49 16.82 -9.15
C GLU A 77 -12.63 15.55 -9.01
N LEU A 78 -13.25 14.42 -8.70
CA LEU A 78 -12.57 13.12 -8.62
C LEU A 78 -11.92 12.76 -9.96
N ALA A 79 -12.62 12.96 -11.09
CA ALA A 79 -12.08 12.71 -12.42
C ALA A 79 -10.90 13.62 -12.77
N ARG A 80 -10.91 14.89 -12.32
CA ARG A 80 -9.81 15.83 -12.50
C ARG A 80 -8.58 15.41 -11.69
N ALA A 81 -8.78 15.08 -10.41
CA ALA A 81 -7.72 14.66 -9.51
C ALA A 81 -7.09 13.33 -9.99
N ALA A 82 -7.90 12.37 -10.42
CA ALA A 82 -7.47 11.08 -10.95
C ALA A 82 -6.57 11.16 -12.21
N ARG A 83 -6.54 12.30 -12.90
CA ARG A 83 -5.71 12.50 -14.11
C ARG A 83 -4.31 13.02 -13.83
N ARG A 84 -4.04 13.48 -12.61
CA ARG A 84 -2.70 13.95 -12.25
C ARG A 84 -1.71 12.78 -12.34
N PRO A 85 -0.46 13.02 -12.79
CA PRO A 85 0.57 12.00 -12.66
C PRO A 85 0.89 11.81 -11.16
N PRO A 86 1.09 10.57 -10.70
CA PRO A 86 1.55 10.33 -9.34
C PRO A 86 2.98 10.87 -9.18
N TRP A 87 3.36 11.24 -7.96
CA TRP A 87 4.69 11.78 -7.67
C TRP A 87 5.83 10.80 -8.02
N PHE A 88 5.54 9.50 -7.99
CA PHE A 88 6.49 8.44 -8.32
C PHE A 88 6.58 8.13 -9.82
N ALA A 89 5.86 8.88 -10.68
CA ALA A 89 5.94 8.71 -12.14
C ALA A 89 7.37 8.72 -12.70
N PRO A 90 8.32 9.52 -12.19
CA PRO A 90 9.72 9.49 -12.64
C PRO A 90 10.42 8.14 -12.40
N TYR A 91 9.98 7.36 -11.42
CA TYR A 91 10.58 6.08 -11.04
C TYR A 91 9.94 4.86 -11.73
N LYS A 92 9.01 5.08 -12.66
CA LYS A 92 8.26 4.01 -13.33
C LYS A 92 9.17 2.95 -13.99
N GLY A 93 10.36 3.33 -14.46
CA GLY A 93 11.31 2.41 -15.08
C GLY A 93 11.93 1.37 -14.13
N VAL A 94 11.83 1.60 -12.82
CA VAL A 94 12.40 0.72 -11.77
C VAL A 94 11.35 0.11 -10.84
N MET A 95 10.07 0.27 -11.17
CA MET A 95 8.94 -0.28 -10.42
C MET A 95 8.21 -1.36 -11.20
N THR A 96 7.68 -2.34 -10.47
CA THR A 96 6.68 -3.27 -10.99
C THR A 96 5.29 -2.65 -10.91
N PRO A 97 4.31 -3.12 -11.70
CA PRO A 97 2.91 -2.68 -11.54
C PRO A 97 2.35 -2.93 -10.13
N ALA A 98 2.82 -4.00 -9.46
CA ALA A 98 2.42 -4.31 -8.08
C ALA A 98 2.98 -3.29 -7.09
N LEU A 99 4.24 -2.88 -7.23
CA LEU A 99 4.85 -1.83 -6.41
C LEU A 99 4.20 -0.46 -6.65
N GLU A 100 3.85 -0.13 -7.92
CA GLU A 100 3.08 1.09 -8.21
C GLU A 100 1.74 1.11 -7.47
N ALA A 101 1.01 0.01 -7.51
CA ALA A 101 -0.28 -0.13 -6.82
C ALA A 101 -0.10 -0.12 -5.29
N TYR A 102 0.93 -0.80 -4.78
CA TYR A 102 1.30 -0.79 -3.37
C TYR A 102 1.47 0.64 -2.82
N ILE A 103 2.30 1.46 -3.49
CA ILE A 103 2.53 2.86 -3.08
C ILE A 103 1.22 3.66 -3.12
N ALA A 104 0.38 3.43 -4.13
CA ALA A 104 -0.91 4.09 -4.24
C ALA A 104 -1.86 3.72 -3.09
N TYR A 105 -1.90 2.45 -2.68
CA TYR A 105 -2.70 2.01 -1.53
C TYR A 105 -2.14 2.51 -0.21
N GLU A 106 -0.83 2.47 -0.03
CA GLU A 106 -0.15 2.98 1.16
C GLU A 106 -0.49 4.46 1.41
N GLU A 107 -0.45 5.30 0.35
CA GLU A 107 -0.77 6.73 0.45
C GLU A 107 -2.25 7.04 0.68
N SER A 108 -3.12 6.11 0.36
CA SER A 108 -4.57 6.33 0.42
C SER A 108 -5.23 5.63 1.62
N ALA A 109 -4.46 4.82 2.33
CA ALA A 109 -4.95 4.10 3.49
C ALA A 109 -5.11 5.03 4.71
N THR A 110 -6.17 4.81 5.49
CA THR A 110 -6.32 5.39 6.82
C THR A 110 -5.54 4.59 7.87
N ILE A 111 -5.40 3.28 7.64
CA ILE A 111 -4.62 2.40 8.50
C ILE A 111 -3.76 1.48 7.65
N VAL A 112 -2.47 1.44 7.94
CA VAL A 112 -1.49 0.51 7.35
C VAL A 112 -1.03 -0.45 8.45
N ARG A 113 -1.20 -1.75 8.21
CA ARG A 113 -0.66 -2.82 9.08
C ARG A 113 0.35 -3.62 8.31
N ALA A 114 1.55 -3.76 8.85
CA ALA A 114 2.64 -4.48 8.21
C ALA A 114 3.27 -5.52 9.15
N PHE A 115 3.37 -6.73 8.67
CA PHE A 115 4.16 -7.77 9.29
C PHE A 115 5.42 -8.01 8.47
N GLU A 116 6.59 -7.86 9.11
CA GLU A 116 7.89 -8.02 8.47
C GLU A 116 8.76 -9.04 9.22
N ARG A 117 9.43 -9.90 8.45
CA ARG A 117 10.30 -10.94 9.01
C ARG A 117 11.67 -11.06 8.34
N ASN A 118 11.88 -10.42 7.22
CA ASN A 118 13.09 -10.60 6.41
C ASN A 118 14.06 -9.44 6.58
N VAL A 119 13.54 -8.22 6.47
CA VAL A 119 14.31 -6.98 6.48
C VAL A 119 13.51 -5.88 7.19
N MET A 120 14.16 -4.79 7.56
CA MET A 120 13.50 -3.60 8.09
C MET A 120 12.44 -3.10 7.11
N PRO A 121 11.23 -2.70 7.58
CA PRO A 121 10.21 -2.08 6.73
C PRO A 121 10.78 -0.93 5.93
N GLY A 122 10.43 -0.82 4.65
CA GLY A 122 10.96 0.21 3.76
C GLY A 122 10.76 1.64 4.26
N LEU A 123 9.66 1.88 5.01
CA LEU A 123 9.35 3.17 5.62
C LEU A 123 10.33 3.57 6.76
N PHE A 124 11.05 2.61 7.34
CA PHE A 124 11.96 2.82 8.45
C PHE A 124 13.44 2.75 8.06
N GLN A 125 13.74 2.34 6.81
CA GLN A 125 15.12 2.13 6.38
C GLN A 125 15.89 3.45 6.31
N THR A 126 17.11 3.47 6.84
CA THR A 126 18.06 4.53 6.52
C THR A 126 18.51 4.41 5.07
N GLU A 127 19.05 5.47 4.50
CA GLU A 127 19.53 5.46 3.11
C GLU A 127 20.64 4.42 2.91
N GLU A 128 21.57 4.32 3.86
CA GLU A 128 22.68 3.37 3.84
C GLU A 128 22.21 1.91 3.96
N TYR A 129 21.21 1.64 4.81
CA TYR A 129 20.61 0.34 4.90
C TYR A 129 19.89 -0.04 3.59
N ALA A 130 19.07 0.87 3.07
CA ALA A 130 18.35 0.68 1.82
C ALA A 130 19.32 0.44 0.64
N ARG A 131 20.40 1.22 0.57
CA ARG A 131 21.44 1.07 -0.45
C ARG A 131 22.15 -0.28 -0.34
N SER A 132 22.58 -0.67 0.86
CA SER A 132 23.24 -1.96 1.08
C SER A 132 22.34 -3.14 0.69
N LEU A 133 21.04 -3.07 1.01
CA LEU A 133 20.07 -4.09 0.66
C LEU A 133 19.82 -4.14 -0.85
N LEU A 134 19.50 -3.00 -1.46
CA LEU A 134 19.09 -2.93 -2.87
C LEU A 134 20.22 -3.20 -3.84
N GLN A 135 21.45 -2.75 -3.53
CA GLN A 135 22.63 -3.10 -4.33
C GLN A 135 22.89 -4.61 -4.35
N ARG A 136 22.59 -5.29 -3.25
CA ARG A 136 22.73 -6.74 -3.18
C ARG A 136 21.64 -7.48 -3.97
N ILE A 137 20.43 -6.94 -3.99
CA ILE A 137 19.30 -7.52 -4.74
C ILE A 137 19.41 -7.23 -6.25
N GLU A 138 19.94 -6.08 -6.61
CA GLU A 138 20.02 -5.56 -7.98
C GLU A 138 21.49 -5.49 -8.47
N GLU A 139 22.31 -6.49 -8.15
CA GLU A 139 23.75 -6.50 -8.49
C GLU A 139 24.02 -6.15 -9.97
N ASP A 140 23.19 -6.65 -10.86
CA ASP A 140 23.34 -6.43 -12.31
C ASP A 140 22.81 -5.07 -12.80
N ARG A 141 22.16 -4.29 -11.93
CA ARG A 141 21.51 -3.01 -12.31
C ARG A 141 21.76 -1.89 -11.28
N PRO A 142 23.00 -1.45 -11.07
CA PRO A 142 23.33 -0.50 -10.00
C PRO A 142 22.61 0.85 -10.13
N ALA A 143 22.36 1.34 -11.35
CA ALA A 143 21.60 2.57 -11.56
C ALA A 143 20.12 2.42 -11.15
N ALA A 144 19.51 1.25 -11.36
CA ALA A 144 18.17 0.96 -10.91
C ALA A 144 18.11 0.85 -9.38
N ALA A 145 19.14 0.28 -8.74
CA ALA A 145 19.25 0.23 -7.29
C ALA A 145 19.22 1.65 -6.68
N GLU A 146 20.00 2.59 -7.20
CA GLU A 146 20.01 3.98 -6.70
C GLU A 146 18.65 4.67 -6.87
N GLN A 147 17.99 4.53 -8.02
CA GLN A 147 16.64 5.06 -8.21
C GLN A 147 15.62 4.45 -7.25
N ARG A 148 15.76 3.16 -6.91
CA ARG A 148 14.92 2.51 -5.89
C ARG A 148 15.21 3.00 -4.48
N VAL A 149 16.47 3.34 -4.17
CA VAL A 149 16.83 4.00 -2.91
C VAL A 149 16.12 5.36 -2.82
N GLU A 150 16.26 6.21 -3.83
CA GLU A 150 15.60 7.53 -3.86
C GLU A 150 14.07 7.40 -3.69
N LEU A 151 13.44 6.50 -4.44
CA LEU A 151 12.01 6.22 -4.33
C LEU A 151 11.65 5.83 -2.90
N ARG A 152 12.43 4.95 -2.26
CA ARG A 152 12.20 4.46 -0.90
C ARG A 152 12.29 5.56 0.13
N ILE A 153 13.32 6.39 0.06
CA ILE A 153 13.50 7.51 1.00
C ILE A 153 12.40 8.56 0.80
N ARG A 154 12.05 8.89 -0.43
CA ARG A 154 10.96 9.83 -0.70
C ARG A 154 9.60 9.33 -0.19
N ARG A 155 9.34 8.02 -0.30
CA ARG A 155 8.09 7.41 0.19
C ARG A 155 7.91 7.56 1.70
N GLN A 156 8.99 7.64 2.46
CA GLN A 156 8.94 7.75 3.93
C GLN A 156 8.26 9.04 4.43
N GLN A 157 8.09 10.04 3.55
CA GLN A 157 7.35 11.27 3.88
C GLN A 157 5.89 10.99 4.31
N ILE A 158 5.34 9.84 3.97
CA ILE A 158 4.00 9.42 4.40
C ILE A 158 3.87 9.31 5.92
N LEU A 159 4.97 9.01 6.63
CA LEU A 159 4.97 8.92 8.09
C LEU A 159 4.66 10.25 8.78
N SER A 160 4.78 11.39 8.07
CA SER A 160 4.39 12.71 8.56
C SER A 160 2.91 13.05 8.37
N VAL A 161 2.13 12.15 7.77
CA VAL A 161 0.68 12.31 7.61
C VAL A 161 0.00 11.80 8.88
N GLU A 162 -0.42 12.73 9.75
CA GLU A 162 -0.96 12.40 11.08
C GLU A 162 -2.28 11.63 11.02
N GLU A 163 -3.06 11.78 9.94
CA GLU A 163 -4.34 11.11 9.74
C GLU A 163 -4.19 9.63 9.43
N THR A 164 -3.01 9.17 8.95
CA THR A 164 -2.76 7.76 8.67
C THR A 164 -2.12 7.09 9.89
N GLN A 165 -2.69 5.98 10.33
CA GLN A 165 -2.18 5.17 11.44
C GLN A 165 -1.36 4.00 10.90
N PHE A 166 -0.16 3.81 11.44
CA PHE A 166 0.75 2.75 11.05
C PHE A 166 0.99 1.78 12.21
N PHE A 167 0.76 0.49 11.96
CA PHE A 167 1.04 -0.58 12.91
C PHE A 167 2.00 -1.58 12.28
N PHE A 168 3.13 -1.80 12.94
CA PHE A 168 4.14 -2.73 12.47
C PHE A 168 4.37 -3.83 13.50
N ILE A 169 4.44 -5.07 13.04
CA ILE A 169 4.95 -6.20 13.80
C ILE A 169 6.21 -6.71 13.11
N LEU A 170 7.32 -6.67 13.79
CA LEU A 170 8.63 -7.14 13.33
C LEU A 170 8.95 -8.49 13.99
N ASP A 171 9.19 -9.52 13.18
CA ASP A 171 9.84 -10.74 13.70
C ASP A 171 11.26 -10.39 14.16
N GLU A 172 11.72 -10.99 15.25
CA GLU A 172 13.06 -10.72 15.82
C GLU A 172 14.17 -10.88 14.80
N SER A 173 14.00 -11.73 13.79
CA SER A 173 14.95 -11.92 12.69
C SER A 173 15.28 -10.62 11.93
N VAL A 174 14.34 -9.66 11.87
CA VAL A 174 14.57 -8.34 11.26
C VAL A 174 15.63 -7.55 12.01
N LEU A 175 15.63 -7.65 13.33
CA LEU A 175 16.55 -6.93 14.22
C LEU A 175 17.92 -7.62 14.32
N ARG A 176 17.95 -8.95 14.12
CA ARG A 176 19.18 -9.77 14.26
C ARG A 176 19.96 -9.96 12.95
N ARG A 177 19.29 -9.77 11.81
CA ARG A 177 19.93 -9.94 10.49
C ARG A 177 20.73 -8.70 10.13
N THR A 178 22.05 -8.85 10.04
CA THR A 178 22.95 -7.78 9.61
C THR A 178 22.77 -7.49 8.12
N ILE A 179 22.43 -6.26 7.78
CA ILE A 179 22.43 -5.71 6.43
C ILE A 179 23.51 -4.63 6.36
N GLY A 180 24.46 -4.79 5.45
CA GLY A 180 25.64 -3.93 5.38
C GLY A 180 26.65 -4.21 6.50
N SER A 181 26.90 -3.25 7.36
CA SER A 181 27.83 -3.32 8.47
C SER A 181 27.13 -3.13 9.82
N SER A 182 27.83 -3.43 10.93
CA SER A 182 27.35 -3.17 12.29
C SER A 182 27.02 -1.68 12.49
N GLU A 183 27.81 -0.78 11.91
CA GLU A 183 27.55 0.67 11.98
C GLU A 183 26.23 1.05 11.27
N ILE A 184 25.97 0.48 10.09
CA ILE A 184 24.70 0.68 9.37
C ILE A 184 23.52 0.15 10.20
N MET A 185 23.69 -1.02 10.82
CA MET A 185 22.65 -1.59 11.69
C MET A 185 22.40 -0.76 12.93
N ARG A 186 23.45 -0.20 13.57
CA ARG A 186 23.31 0.69 14.72
C ARG A 186 22.48 1.93 14.35
N GLN A 187 22.82 2.61 13.25
CA GLN A 187 22.08 3.78 12.75
C GLN A 187 20.64 3.42 12.38
N GLN A 188 20.43 2.22 11.86
CA GLN A 188 19.10 1.71 11.55
C GLN A 188 18.26 1.50 12.81
N CYS A 189 18.82 0.96 13.90
CA CYS A 189 18.16 0.82 15.18
C CYS A 189 17.81 2.18 15.82
N GLU A 190 18.73 3.15 15.76
CA GLU A 190 18.46 4.52 16.20
C GLU A 190 17.31 5.17 15.42
N THR A 191 17.23 4.90 14.12
CA THR A 191 16.12 5.39 13.27
C THR A 191 14.82 4.69 13.63
N LEU A 192 14.82 3.39 13.89
CA LEU A 192 13.64 2.65 14.32
C LEU A 192 13.07 3.22 15.62
N LEU A 193 13.93 3.53 16.62
CA LEU A 193 13.51 4.18 17.87
C LEU A 193 12.83 5.52 17.59
N ARG A 194 13.47 6.39 16.82
CA ARG A 194 12.88 7.72 16.48
C ARG A 194 11.53 7.61 15.77
N VAL A 195 11.40 6.65 14.86
CA VAL A 195 10.12 6.46 14.13
C VAL A 195 9.05 5.89 15.06
N SER A 196 9.41 5.02 16.01
CA SER A 196 8.46 4.46 16.99
C SER A 196 7.93 5.50 17.99
N GLU A 197 8.54 6.70 18.07
CA GLU A 197 8.07 7.82 18.88
C GLU A 197 7.04 8.69 18.16
N LEU A 198 6.80 8.49 16.87
CA LEU A 198 5.79 9.23 16.13
C LEU A 198 4.38 8.88 16.64
N PRO A 199 3.49 9.87 16.81
CA PRO A 199 2.17 9.67 17.44
C PRO A 199 1.24 8.74 16.64
N ASN A 200 1.48 8.61 15.35
CA ASN A 200 0.70 7.79 14.43
C ASN A 200 1.39 6.46 14.07
N VAL A 201 2.50 6.11 14.71
CA VAL A 201 3.25 4.88 14.45
C VAL A 201 3.33 4.02 15.70
N THR A 202 2.94 2.77 15.56
CA THR A 202 3.07 1.75 16.61
C THR A 202 3.94 0.62 16.10
N VAL A 203 5.01 0.27 16.82
CA VAL A 203 5.92 -0.80 16.44
C VAL A 203 6.04 -1.82 17.56
N TYR A 204 5.75 -3.07 17.19
CA TYR A 204 5.97 -4.25 18.04
C TYR A 204 7.02 -5.17 17.43
N TYR A 205 7.62 -6.01 18.25
CA TYR A 205 8.42 -7.12 17.77
C TYR A 205 7.93 -8.44 18.37
N VAL A 206 8.13 -9.55 17.66
CA VAL A 206 7.85 -10.89 18.14
C VAL A 206 9.16 -11.63 18.37
N PRO A 207 9.49 -11.95 19.63
CA PRO A 207 10.75 -12.64 19.95
C PRO A 207 10.73 -14.08 19.45
N PHE A 208 11.89 -14.66 19.16
CA PHE A 208 12.02 -16.07 18.78
C PHE A 208 11.41 -17.03 19.81
N THR A 209 11.39 -16.63 21.08
CA THR A 209 10.77 -17.41 22.17
C THR A 209 9.25 -17.52 22.08
N ALA A 210 8.60 -16.67 21.29
CA ALA A 210 7.15 -16.77 21.04
C ALA A 210 6.77 -18.00 20.20
N GLY A 211 7.75 -18.63 19.53
CA GLY A 211 7.52 -19.79 18.69
C GLY A 211 6.74 -19.47 17.40
N ALA A 212 5.84 -20.36 17.00
CA ALA A 212 5.03 -20.19 15.81
C ALA A 212 3.76 -19.38 16.09
N TYR A 213 3.43 -18.44 15.20
CA TYR A 213 2.23 -17.61 15.25
C TYR A 213 1.58 -17.51 13.86
N PRO A 214 0.33 -17.03 13.76
CA PRO A 214 -0.37 -16.98 12.48
C PRO A 214 0.41 -16.20 11.41
N PHE A 215 0.47 -16.74 10.22
CA PHE A 215 1.07 -16.12 9.02
C PHE A 215 2.56 -15.74 9.13
N PHE A 216 3.29 -16.23 10.15
CA PHE A 216 4.71 -15.91 10.40
C PHE A 216 5.65 -16.21 9.21
N ARG A 217 5.21 -17.00 8.24
CA ARG A 217 6.03 -17.49 7.12
C ARG A 217 6.21 -16.49 5.99
N THR A 218 5.32 -15.52 5.85
CA THR A 218 5.27 -14.61 4.70
C THR A 218 5.07 -13.18 5.18
N PRO A 219 5.95 -12.23 4.81
CA PRO A 219 5.69 -10.81 5.03
C PRO A 219 4.40 -10.39 4.31
N TYR A 220 3.63 -9.52 4.93
CA TYR A 220 2.42 -8.99 4.33
C TYR A 220 2.08 -7.61 4.88
N GLN A 221 1.27 -6.88 4.11
CA GLN A 221 0.72 -5.60 4.53
C GLN A 221 -0.76 -5.57 4.22
N VAL A 222 -1.53 -4.93 5.11
CA VAL A 222 -2.97 -4.73 4.94
C VAL A 222 -3.25 -3.24 4.98
N PHE A 223 -3.88 -2.75 3.94
CA PHE A 223 -4.34 -1.37 3.77
C PHE A 223 -5.84 -1.31 4.07
N THR A 224 -6.22 -0.47 5.01
CA THR A 224 -7.62 -0.19 5.34
C THR A 224 -7.94 1.24 4.96
N PHE A 225 -9.08 1.48 4.36
CA PHE A 225 -9.52 2.77 3.84
C PHE A 225 -10.74 3.27 4.61
N GLU A 226 -11.05 4.56 4.50
CA GLU A 226 -12.27 5.13 5.06
C GLU A 226 -13.52 4.54 4.40
N GLU A 227 -13.46 4.32 3.08
CA GLU A 227 -14.49 3.67 2.29
C GLU A 227 -13.86 2.57 1.41
N GLY A 228 -14.52 1.42 1.31
CA GLY A 228 -14.10 0.29 0.48
C GLY A 228 -13.49 -0.85 1.28
N ASP A 229 -13.23 -1.93 0.58
CA ASP A 229 -12.72 -3.17 1.15
C ASP A 229 -11.22 -3.09 1.41
N PRO A 230 -10.68 -3.79 2.41
CA PRO A 230 -9.25 -3.85 2.66
C PRO A 230 -8.51 -4.51 1.49
N VAL A 231 -7.25 -4.13 1.31
CA VAL A 231 -6.34 -4.72 0.33
C VAL A 231 -5.13 -5.28 1.05
N ALA A 232 -4.74 -6.51 0.72
CA ALA A 232 -3.50 -7.09 1.22
C ALA A 232 -2.44 -7.15 0.12
N TYR A 233 -1.20 -6.82 0.49
CA TYR A 233 -0.02 -6.96 -0.35
C TYR A 233 0.92 -8.00 0.24
N LEU A 234 1.43 -8.86 -0.62
CA LEU A 234 2.37 -9.91 -0.25
C LEU A 234 3.60 -9.86 -1.16
N GLU A 235 4.76 -9.99 -0.55
CA GLU A 235 6.01 -10.18 -1.27
C GLU A 235 6.52 -11.60 -1.03
N THR A 236 6.64 -12.37 -2.10
CA THR A 236 7.08 -13.77 -2.06
C THR A 236 8.21 -14.01 -3.05
N THR A 237 8.84 -15.18 -2.98
CA THR A 237 9.84 -15.60 -3.97
C THR A 237 9.27 -15.75 -5.37
N ALA A 238 7.95 -15.89 -5.52
CA ALA A 238 7.26 -15.93 -6.81
C ALA A 238 6.93 -14.51 -7.36
N GLY A 239 7.22 -13.46 -6.60
CA GLY A 239 6.96 -12.06 -6.92
C GLY A 239 5.96 -11.41 -5.95
N GLU A 240 5.54 -10.22 -6.33
CA GLU A 240 4.62 -9.38 -5.59
C GLU A 240 3.17 -9.69 -5.97
N SER A 241 2.26 -9.67 -5.00
CA SER A 241 0.84 -9.95 -5.21
C SER A 241 -0.03 -9.00 -4.40
N LEU A 242 -1.13 -8.55 -5.01
CA LEU A 242 -2.21 -7.83 -4.35
C LEU A 242 -3.42 -8.75 -4.24
N LEU A 243 -4.00 -8.81 -3.07
CA LEU A 243 -5.24 -9.54 -2.78
C LEU A 243 -6.34 -8.53 -2.53
N TYR A 244 -7.50 -8.81 -3.10
CA TYR A 244 -8.72 -8.01 -2.99
C TYR A 244 -9.83 -8.91 -2.46
N GLU A 245 -10.77 -8.35 -1.72
CA GLU A 245 -11.98 -9.05 -1.32
C GLU A 245 -12.71 -9.59 -2.57
N HIS A 246 -13.24 -10.80 -2.48
CA HIS A 246 -14.00 -11.46 -3.56
C HIS A 246 -13.26 -11.70 -4.89
N ALA A 247 -11.94 -11.78 -4.91
CA ALA A 247 -11.23 -12.27 -6.08
C ALA A 247 -11.61 -13.73 -6.35
N SER A 248 -12.60 -13.92 -7.22
CA SER A 248 -13.19 -15.22 -7.58
C SER A 248 -12.11 -16.20 -8.07
N GLY A 249 -11.87 -17.27 -7.33
CA GLY A 249 -11.08 -18.40 -7.82
C GLY A 249 -10.19 -19.08 -6.80
N GLY A 250 -10.71 -20.14 -6.18
CA GLY A 250 -9.90 -21.14 -5.48
C GLY A 250 -9.48 -20.73 -4.07
N ASP A 251 -8.69 -21.60 -3.46
CA ASP A 251 -8.15 -21.55 -2.09
C ASP A 251 -7.19 -20.32 -1.85
N ARG A 252 -7.63 -19.12 -2.25
CA ARG A 252 -6.91 -17.87 -2.01
C ARG A 252 -7.47 -17.21 -0.75
N ARG A 253 -6.56 -16.95 0.17
CA ARG A 253 -6.85 -16.21 1.40
C ARG A 253 -7.32 -14.79 1.06
N ASP A 254 -8.27 -14.32 1.83
CA ASP A 254 -8.86 -12.99 1.74
C ASP A 254 -7.96 -11.97 2.49
N PRO A 255 -7.93 -10.68 2.14
CA PRO A 255 -7.31 -9.63 2.96
C PRO A 255 -7.73 -9.67 4.43
N ALA A 256 -8.98 -10.05 4.73
CA ALA A 256 -9.49 -10.20 6.09
C ALA A 256 -8.71 -11.26 6.90
N ASP A 257 -8.29 -12.37 6.28
CA ASP A 257 -7.51 -13.41 6.97
C ASP A 257 -6.15 -12.88 7.48
N TYR A 258 -5.52 -11.99 6.69
CA TYR A 258 -4.26 -11.34 7.07
C TYR A 258 -4.46 -10.28 8.16
N LEU A 259 -5.57 -9.54 8.10
CA LEU A 259 -5.95 -8.59 9.15
C LEU A 259 -6.20 -9.32 10.47
N ASP A 260 -6.98 -10.41 10.45
CA ASP A 260 -7.28 -11.20 11.63
C ASP A 260 -6.01 -11.81 12.24
N ALA A 261 -5.10 -12.32 11.40
CA ALA A 261 -3.81 -12.84 11.85
C ALA A 261 -2.96 -11.76 12.53
N PHE A 262 -2.90 -10.54 11.95
CA PHE A 262 -2.20 -9.42 12.55
C PHE A 262 -2.76 -9.07 13.94
N LEU A 263 -4.07 -8.89 14.03
CA LEU A 263 -4.78 -8.57 15.26
C LEU A 263 -4.65 -9.70 16.31
N GLN A 264 -4.59 -10.94 15.88
CA GLN A 264 -4.36 -12.07 16.79
C GLN A 264 -2.97 -12.02 17.42
N VAL A 265 -1.92 -11.75 16.63
CA VAL A 265 -0.54 -11.61 17.13
C VAL A 265 -0.44 -10.42 18.08
N GLU A 266 -1.01 -9.27 17.72
CA GLU A 266 -1.04 -8.07 18.55
C GLU A 266 -1.69 -8.33 19.92
N ARG A 267 -2.84 -9.04 19.95
CA ARG A 267 -3.62 -9.30 21.19
C ARG A 267 -3.10 -10.46 22.03
N SER A 268 -2.33 -11.37 21.45
CA SER A 268 -1.86 -12.58 22.14
C SER A 268 -0.80 -12.32 23.22
N GLY A 269 -0.22 -11.09 23.26
CA GLY A 269 0.93 -10.78 24.08
C GLY A 269 2.24 -11.38 23.57
N ALA A 270 2.22 -12.00 22.37
CA ALA A 270 3.43 -12.45 21.69
C ALA A 270 4.21 -11.27 21.12
N ALA A 271 3.51 -10.20 20.71
CA ALA A 271 4.11 -8.97 20.26
C ALA A 271 4.43 -8.05 21.44
N LEU A 272 5.68 -7.61 21.52
CA LEU A 272 6.20 -6.76 22.59
C LEU A 272 6.59 -5.39 22.01
N PRO A 273 6.47 -4.29 22.77
CA PRO A 273 6.93 -2.98 22.32
C PRO A 273 8.45 -2.97 22.09
N ILE A 274 8.88 -2.18 21.13
CA ILE A 274 10.31 -1.93 20.89
C ILE A 274 10.90 -1.15 22.06
N SER A 275 12.09 -1.54 22.51
CA SER A 275 12.86 -0.84 23.54
C SER A 275 14.30 -0.64 23.11
N GLU A 276 14.97 0.36 23.69
CA GLU A 276 16.39 0.63 23.45
C GLU A 276 17.26 -0.57 23.81
N ASP A 277 17.05 -1.16 24.98
CA ASP A 277 17.80 -2.33 25.45
C ASP A 277 17.76 -3.48 24.44
N LEU A 278 16.58 -3.79 23.91
CA LEU A 278 16.42 -4.83 22.89
C LEU A 278 17.22 -4.55 21.63
N LEU A 279 17.19 -3.31 21.14
CA LEU A 279 17.79 -2.95 19.87
C LEU A 279 19.31 -2.94 19.92
N PHE A 280 19.89 -2.55 21.05
CA PHE A 280 21.34 -2.40 21.20
C PHE A 280 22.04 -3.56 21.90
N GLU A 281 21.30 -4.54 22.40
CA GLU A 281 21.87 -5.75 23.01
C GLU A 281 22.90 -6.48 22.12
N ASN A 282 22.77 -6.36 20.79
CA ASN A 282 23.68 -6.98 19.82
C ASN A 282 24.92 -6.14 19.48
N PHE A 283 25.03 -4.92 19.98
CA PHE A 283 26.12 -3.99 19.68
C PHE A 283 26.99 -3.69 20.90
N THR A 284 26.75 -4.38 22.02
CA THR A 284 27.60 -4.34 23.21
C THR A 284 28.72 -5.38 23.06
N ASP A 285 29.79 -5.01 22.37
CA ASP A 285 31.10 -5.69 22.43
C ASP A 285 32.16 -4.76 23.06
#